data_b37ab3fec5d9c6b2c9461f25edffeab2
#
_entry.id   b37ab3fec5d9c6b2c9461f25edffeab2
#
_cell.length_a   1.000
_cell.length_b   1.000
_cell.length_c   1.000
_cell.angle_alpha   90.00
_cell.angle_beta   90.00
_cell.angle_gamma   90.00
#
_symmetry.space_group_name_H-M   'P 1'
#
loop_
_entity.id
_entity.type
_entity.pdbx_description
1 polymer ?
#
loop_
_entity_poly.entity_id
_entity_poly.type
_entity_poly.pdbx_seq_one_letter_code
_entity_poly.pdbx_strand_id
1 'polypeptide(L)'
;MKNSNITQMKRILLISTVFFLASCGGKPTDKKSELEALKKERAELNSKIEKLEAEVGSVAAAEDVKDVSVLELKEVSFKNYLEVQGKVDAEENVQVNPQAQGIVTAVYAVIGQNVSKGEVLAQIDDQVLRQNISELETQLELATTLYDRQKSLWDQKIGTEVQFLNAKTQRDAAQRRIATLKTQVSMYKIKSPISGTIDAMDLKVGQAVSPGMSGIRVVNASKLKAKALVAESYASRVNQGDNVQVILPDVPDTVSTKISFASKTIDPVSRSFNVEIKLPSDSRYRPNMLSILKIIDYQNLKALVVPVN
;
A
#
# COMPACT_ATOMS: atom_id res chain seq x y z
N MET A 1 -15.71 44.99 -36.51
CA MET A 1 -16.87 44.59 -37.26
C MET A 1 -17.67 43.59 -36.42
N LYS A 2 -18.50 44.10 -35.52
CA LYS A 2 -19.37 43.27 -34.67
C LYS A 2 -20.43 44.22 -34.06
N ASN A 3 -21.52 44.50 -34.72
CA ASN A 3 -22.71 45.20 -34.18
C ASN A 3 -23.81 45.38 -35.23
N SER A 4 -24.17 44.35 -36.01
CA SER A 4 -25.28 44.48 -36.94
C SER A 4 -26.42 43.46 -36.79
N ASN A 5 -26.30 42.49 -35.87
CA ASN A 5 -27.29 41.40 -35.77
C ASN A 5 -28.33 41.53 -34.63
N ILE A 6 -28.19 42.54 -33.75
CA ILE A 6 -29.14 42.71 -32.63
C ILE A 6 -30.33 43.59 -33.01
N THR A 7 -30.23 44.40 -34.06
CA THR A 7 -31.27 45.36 -34.46
C THR A 7 -32.33 44.69 -35.36
N GLN A 8 -32.04 43.61 -36.03
CA GLN A 8 -33.00 42.90 -36.90
C GLN A 8 -33.97 41.99 -36.11
N MET A 9 -33.49 41.43 -34.97
CA MET A 9 -34.36 40.58 -34.13
C MET A 9 -35.45 41.36 -33.35
N LYS A 10 -35.24 42.67 -33.09
CA LYS A 10 -36.24 43.49 -32.38
C LYS A 10 -37.37 44.01 -33.30
N ARG A 11 -37.22 43.97 -34.63
CA ARG A 11 -38.26 44.42 -35.57
C ARG A 11 -39.23 43.30 -35.99
N ILE A 12 -38.88 42.07 -35.83
CA ILE A 12 -39.75 40.91 -36.14
C ILE A 12 -40.70 40.59 -34.96
N LEU A 13 -40.36 40.97 -33.76
CA LEU A 13 -41.17 40.71 -32.55
C LEU A 13 -42.32 41.71 -32.35
N LEU A 14 -42.35 42.86 -33.10
CA LEU A 14 -43.34 43.93 -32.94
C LEU A 14 -44.49 43.82 -33.97
N ILE A 15 -44.45 42.97 -34.98
CA ILE A 15 -45.52 42.79 -36.01
C ILE A 15 -46.42 41.59 -35.68
N SER A 16 -46.02 40.70 -34.74
CA SER A 16 -46.82 39.51 -34.36
C SER A 16 -47.85 39.79 -33.24
N THR A 17 -47.88 40.97 -32.64
CA THR A 17 -48.74 41.26 -31.45
C THR A 17 -50.05 42.01 -31.75
N VAL A 18 -50.34 42.31 -33.02
CA VAL A 18 -51.58 43.12 -33.38
C VAL A 18 -52.68 42.28 -34.00
N PHE A 19 -52.54 40.96 -34.24
CA PHE A 19 -53.56 40.15 -34.93
C PHE A 19 -54.34 39.17 -34.04
N PHE A 20 -54.37 39.35 -32.71
CA PHE A 20 -55.06 38.41 -31.79
C PHE A 20 -56.12 39.06 -30.90
N LEU A 21 -56.75 40.14 -31.30
CA LEU A 21 -57.86 40.76 -30.56
C LEU A 21 -59.13 40.99 -31.41
N ALA A 22 -59.67 39.90 -32.00
CA ALA A 22 -61.03 39.92 -32.48
C ALA A 22 -61.55 38.49 -32.65
N SER A 23 -61.89 37.80 -31.57
CA SER A 23 -62.96 36.81 -31.51
C SER A 23 -63.08 36.26 -30.09
N CYS A 24 -63.88 36.84 -29.27
CA CYS A 24 -64.42 36.18 -28.09
C CYS A 24 -65.75 36.83 -27.72
N GLY A 25 -66.79 36.41 -28.41
CA GLY A 25 -68.17 36.58 -28.01
C GLY A 25 -68.75 35.21 -27.70
N GLY A 26 -68.34 34.60 -26.58
CA GLY A 26 -68.93 33.37 -26.06
C GLY A 26 -69.45 33.61 -24.64
N LYS A 27 -70.75 33.51 -24.44
CA LYS A 27 -71.44 33.58 -23.15
C LYS A 27 -70.75 32.65 -22.18
N PRO A 28 -70.67 32.95 -20.85
CA PRO A 28 -70.18 32.03 -19.87
C PRO A 28 -71.11 30.83 -19.73
N THR A 29 -70.77 29.75 -20.41
CA THR A 29 -71.38 28.44 -20.14
C THR A 29 -70.97 28.01 -18.75
N ASP A 30 -72.00 27.86 -17.95
CA ASP A 30 -71.82 27.41 -16.57
C ASP A 30 -71.13 26.04 -16.58
N LYS A 31 -69.88 26.00 -16.12
CA LYS A 31 -69.07 24.76 -16.07
C LYS A 31 -69.78 23.60 -15.35
N LYS A 32 -70.82 23.94 -14.63
CA LYS A 32 -71.66 22.97 -13.91
C LYS A 32 -72.63 22.30 -14.92
N SER A 33 -73.21 23.03 -15.87
CA SER A 33 -74.10 22.48 -16.96
C SER A 33 -73.29 21.65 -17.92
N GLU A 34 -72.07 22.03 -18.24
CA GLU A 34 -71.16 21.27 -19.11
C GLU A 34 -70.74 19.95 -18.44
N LEU A 35 -70.43 19.99 -17.12
CA LEU A 35 -70.11 18.79 -16.34
C LEU A 35 -71.32 17.82 -16.28
N GLU A 36 -72.55 18.34 -16.14
CA GLU A 36 -73.76 17.52 -16.14
C GLU A 36 -74.03 16.90 -17.49
N ALA A 37 -73.78 17.62 -18.57
CA ALA A 37 -73.88 17.11 -19.94
C ALA A 37 -72.88 15.98 -20.20
N LEU A 38 -71.61 16.17 -19.84
CA LEU A 38 -70.57 15.15 -19.96
C LEU A 38 -70.82 13.91 -19.07
N LYS A 39 -71.39 14.08 -17.90
CA LYS A 39 -71.85 12.95 -17.06
C LYS A 39 -72.96 12.15 -17.68
N LYS A 40 -73.91 12.83 -18.35
CA LYS A 40 -75.02 12.19 -19.10
C LYS A 40 -74.52 11.42 -20.28
N GLU A 41 -73.60 12.01 -21.06
CA GLU A 41 -72.99 11.37 -22.22
C GLU A 41 -72.16 10.14 -21.77
N ARG A 42 -71.42 10.23 -20.68
CA ARG A 42 -70.70 9.10 -20.11
C ARG A 42 -71.64 7.97 -19.68
N ALA A 43 -72.81 8.32 -19.10
CA ALA A 43 -73.80 7.30 -18.68
C ALA A 43 -74.44 6.60 -19.91
N GLU A 44 -74.66 7.33 -20.99
CA GLU A 44 -75.18 6.77 -22.26
C GLU A 44 -74.11 5.87 -22.95
N LEU A 45 -72.86 6.29 -22.95
CA LEU A 45 -71.77 5.50 -23.48
C LEU A 45 -71.56 4.21 -22.67
N ASN A 46 -71.56 4.29 -21.36
CA ASN A 46 -71.45 3.10 -20.51
C ASN A 46 -72.59 2.11 -20.72
N SER A 47 -73.84 2.61 -20.91
CA SER A 47 -75.00 1.76 -21.26
C SER A 47 -74.89 1.11 -22.65
N LYS A 48 -74.23 1.80 -23.59
CA LYS A 48 -73.94 1.21 -24.89
C LYS A 48 -72.84 0.16 -24.81
N ILE A 49 -71.83 0.41 -24.04
CA ILE A 49 -70.75 -0.55 -23.76
C ILE A 49 -71.33 -1.82 -23.14
N GLU A 50 -72.16 -1.72 -22.05
CA GLU A 50 -72.81 -2.87 -21.42
C GLU A 50 -73.67 -3.68 -22.44
N LYS A 51 -74.40 -3.00 -23.33
CA LYS A 51 -75.22 -3.69 -24.35
C LYS A 51 -74.32 -4.40 -25.38
N LEU A 52 -73.22 -3.77 -25.78
CA LEU A 52 -72.32 -4.36 -26.77
C LEU A 52 -71.52 -5.52 -26.12
N GLU A 53 -71.15 -5.40 -24.82
CA GLU A 53 -70.51 -6.46 -24.08
C GLU A 53 -71.45 -7.67 -23.86
N ALA A 54 -72.73 -7.42 -23.68
CA ALA A 54 -73.78 -8.47 -23.65
C ALA A 54 -74.06 -9.13 -24.97
N GLU A 55 -73.97 -8.41 -26.07
CA GLU A 55 -74.16 -8.95 -27.44
C GLU A 55 -72.95 -9.69 -27.98
N VAL A 56 -71.73 -9.27 -27.61
CA VAL A 56 -70.49 -9.92 -28.08
C VAL A 56 -70.23 -11.22 -27.31
N GLY A 57 -71.04 -11.50 -26.25
CA GLY A 57 -70.75 -12.64 -25.38
C GLY A 57 -69.40 -12.45 -24.73
N SER A 58 -69.29 -12.56 -23.42
CA SER A 58 -68.07 -12.30 -22.65
C SER A 58 -66.81 -12.63 -23.45
N VAL A 59 -66.20 -11.61 -24.03
CA VAL A 59 -64.82 -11.73 -24.47
C VAL A 59 -64.07 -12.14 -23.19
N ALA A 60 -63.53 -13.35 -23.20
CA ALA A 60 -62.77 -13.91 -22.08
C ALA A 60 -61.98 -12.77 -21.46
N ALA A 61 -62.15 -12.59 -20.17
CA ALA A 61 -61.40 -11.59 -19.41
C ALA A 61 -59.96 -11.62 -19.96
N ALA A 62 -59.54 -10.50 -20.52
CA ALA A 62 -58.16 -10.41 -20.99
C ALA A 62 -57.30 -10.77 -19.76
N GLU A 63 -56.80 -12.01 -19.73
CA GLU A 63 -55.81 -12.39 -18.75
C GLU A 63 -54.77 -11.29 -18.80
N ASP A 64 -54.50 -10.70 -17.65
CA ASP A 64 -53.46 -9.69 -17.47
C ASP A 64 -52.14 -10.34 -17.81
N VAL A 65 -51.84 -10.47 -19.10
CA VAL A 65 -50.67 -11.13 -19.63
C VAL A 65 -49.49 -10.24 -19.29
N LYS A 66 -48.76 -10.57 -18.24
CA LYS A 66 -47.50 -9.91 -17.95
C LYS A 66 -46.44 -10.45 -18.90
N ASP A 67 -45.83 -9.57 -19.63
CA ASP A 67 -44.66 -9.89 -20.42
C ASP A 67 -43.54 -10.39 -19.49
N VAL A 68 -43.15 -11.64 -19.66
CA VAL A 68 -42.04 -12.25 -18.92
C VAL A 68 -40.91 -12.59 -19.88
N SER A 69 -39.74 -12.24 -19.54
CA SER A 69 -38.54 -12.69 -20.26
C SER A 69 -38.00 -13.96 -19.60
N VAL A 70 -37.72 -14.97 -20.39
CA VAL A 70 -37.15 -16.24 -19.93
C VAL A 70 -35.64 -16.18 -20.19
N LEU A 71 -34.86 -16.33 -19.14
CA LEU A 71 -33.39 -16.46 -19.19
C LEU A 71 -33.01 -17.90 -18.94
N GLU A 72 -32.34 -18.54 -19.90
CA GLU A 72 -31.74 -19.84 -19.68
C GLU A 72 -30.49 -19.70 -18.79
N LEU A 73 -30.54 -20.27 -17.59
CA LEU A 73 -29.41 -20.23 -16.66
C LEU A 73 -28.40 -21.32 -17.05
N LYS A 74 -27.16 -20.92 -17.26
CA LYS A 74 -26.03 -21.84 -17.49
C LYS A 74 -25.13 -21.85 -16.27
N GLU A 75 -24.55 -23.03 -15.98
CA GLU A 75 -23.51 -23.15 -14.96
C GLU A 75 -22.31 -22.30 -15.35
N VAL A 76 -21.96 -21.34 -14.50
CA VAL A 76 -20.77 -20.48 -14.66
C VAL A 76 -19.92 -20.49 -13.42
N SER A 77 -18.62 -20.27 -13.59
CA SER A 77 -17.74 -20.11 -12.44
C SER A 77 -18.01 -18.76 -11.75
N PHE A 78 -18.52 -18.82 -10.53
CA PHE A 78 -18.78 -17.66 -9.70
C PHE A 78 -17.67 -17.51 -8.66
N LYS A 79 -17.13 -16.30 -8.52
CA LYS A 79 -16.15 -15.94 -7.51
C LYS A 79 -16.62 -14.69 -6.80
N ASN A 80 -16.66 -14.75 -5.48
CA ASN A 80 -16.85 -13.57 -4.66
C ASN A 80 -15.50 -13.03 -4.19
N TYR A 81 -15.31 -11.73 -4.26
CA TYR A 81 -14.06 -11.08 -3.92
C TYR A 81 -14.26 -10.17 -2.73
N LEU A 82 -13.40 -10.33 -1.74
CA LEU A 82 -13.20 -9.34 -0.70
C LEU A 82 -12.20 -8.31 -1.21
N GLU A 83 -12.62 -7.07 -1.39
CA GLU A 83 -11.74 -5.96 -1.78
C GLU A 83 -11.25 -5.22 -0.54
N VAL A 84 -9.94 -5.16 -0.37
CA VAL A 84 -9.30 -4.48 0.76
C VAL A 84 -8.22 -3.54 0.24
N GLN A 85 -8.24 -2.31 0.73
CA GLN A 85 -7.17 -1.36 0.46
C GLN A 85 -5.95 -1.68 1.32
N GLY A 86 -4.79 -1.60 0.71
CA GLY A 86 -3.51 -1.78 1.33
C GLY A 86 -2.46 -0.86 0.73
N LYS A 87 -1.23 -1.09 1.09
CA LYS A 87 -0.07 -0.37 0.55
C LYS A 87 1.06 -1.32 0.22
N VAL A 88 1.87 -0.92 -0.75
CA VAL A 88 3.15 -1.56 -1.02
C VAL A 88 4.12 -1.18 0.09
N ASP A 89 4.82 -2.16 0.64
CA ASP A 89 5.84 -1.96 1.66
C ASP A 89 7.13 -2.68 1.23
N ALA A 90 8.28 -2.15 1.63
CA ALA A 90 9.54 -2.84 1.43
C ALA A 90 9.72 -3.93 2.49
N GLU A 91 10.12 -5.12 2.09
CA GLU A 91 10.42 -6.21 3.02
C GLU A 91 11.56 -5.84 3.97
N GLU A 92 12.53 -5.09 3.45
CA GLU A 92 13.68 -4.58 4.18
C GLU A 92 13.70 -3.04 4.09
N ASN A 93 13.33 -2.38 5.19
CA ASN A 93 13.38 -0.92 5.38
C ASN A 93 13.99 -0.66 6.74
N VAL A 94 15.21 -0.17 6.78
CA VAL A 94 15.99 -0.06 8.01
C VAL A 94 16.47 1.36 8.21
N GLN A 95 16.21 1.90 9.40
CA GLN A 95 16.83 3.13 9.88
C GLN A 95 18.17 2.77 10.52
N VAL A 96 19.25 3.18 9.87
CA VAL A 96 20.63 2.96 10.34
C VAL A 96 21.01 4.09 11.27
N ASN A 97 21.06 3.82 12.56
CA ASN A 97 21.34 4.82 13.58
C ASN A 97 22.80 4.75 14.04
N PRO A 98 23.39 5.86 14.53
CA PRO A 98 24.68 5.85 15.18
C PRO A 98 24.71 4.87 16.35
N GLN A 99 25.82 4.11 16.50
CA GLN A 99 26.03 3.20 17.61
C GLN A 99 26.95 3.78 18.69
N ALA A 100 27.69 4.85 18.34
CA ALA A 100 28.59 5.56 19.25
C ALA A 100 28.21 7.05 19.31
N GLN A 101 28.58 7.68 20.41
CA GLN A 101 28.45 9.13 20.57
C GLN A 101 29.71 9.81 20.03
N GLY A 102 29.56 10.94 19.35
CA GLY A 102 30.67 11.75 18.84
C GLY A 102 30.24 12.74 17.77
N ILE A 103 31.20 13.30 17.07
CA ILE A 103 30.99 14.25 15.95
C ILE A 103 31.17 13.49 14.63
N VAL A 104 30.29 13.69 13.68
CA VAL A 104 30.41 13.12 12.33
C VAL A 104 31.55 13.82 11.59
N THR A 105 32.57 13.09 11.23
CA THR A 105 33.75 13.59 10.51
C THR A 105 33.61 13.49 8.99
N ALA A 106 32.89 12.46 8.51
CA ALA A 106 32.65 12.28 7.09
C ALA A 106 31.30 11.58 6.85
N VAL A 107 30.65 11.97 5.75
CA VAL A 107 29.47 11.30 5.20
C VAL A 107 29.81 10.90 3.76
N TYR A 108 29.81 9.60 3.49
CA TYR A 108 30.16 9.02 2.19
C TYR A 108 28.95 8.76 1.33
N ALA A 109 27.80 8.65 1.98
CA ALA A 109 26.52 8.29 1.36
C ALA A 109 25.81 9.52 0.79
N VAL A 110 25.05 9.32 -0.29
CA VAL A 110 24.19 10.36 -0.90
C VAL A 110 22.77 9.78 -1.05
N ILE A 111 21.75 10.62 -0.86
CA ILE A 111 20.36 10.24 -1.08
C ILE A 111 20.17 9.77 -2.53
N GLY A 112 19.50 8.63 -2.72
CA GLY A 112 19.31 7.98 -4.01
C GLY A 112 20.43 7.02 -4.40
N GLN A 113 21.55 6.96 -3.67
CA GLN A 113 22.65 6.04 -3.93
C GLN A 113 22.28 4.60 -3.55
N ASN A 114 22.68 3.65 -4.40
CA ASN A 114 22.62 2.23 -4.06
C ASN A 114 23.82 1.86 -3.20
N VAL A 115 23.56 1.15 -2.11
CA VAL A 115 24.59 0.71 -1.15
C VAL A 115 24.49 -0.79 -0.89
N SER A 116 25.64 -1.40 -0.62
CA SER A 116 25.75 -2.81 -0.29
C SER A 116 25.71 -3.02 1.21
N LYS A 117 25.29 -4.22 1.63
CA LYS A 117 25.37 -4.62 3.04
C LYS A 117 26.81 -4.53 3.56
N GLY A 118 27.01 -3.84 4.69
CA GLY A 118 28.32 -3.62 5.31
C GLY A 118 29.06 -2.38 4.82
N GLU A 119 28.56 -1.69 3.80
CA GLU A 119 29.15 -0.45 3.28
C GLU A 119 29.12 0.66 4.34
N VAL A 120 30.21 1.43 4.42
CA VAL A 120 30.32 2.53 5.37
C VAL A 120 29.63 3.76 4.79
N LEU A 121 28.61 4.24 5.47
CA LEU A 121 27.79 5.38 5.06
C LEU A 121 28.29 6.69 5.67
N ALA A 122 28.75 6.65 6.91
CA ALA A 122 29.30 7.81 7.59
C ALA A 122 30.35 7.38 8.65
N GLN A 123 31.20 8.31 9.04
CA GLN A 123 32.24 8.13 10.04
C GLN A 123 32.04 9.13 11.18
N ILE A 124 32.07 8.64 12.40
CA ILE A 124 32.14 9.42 13.63
C ILE A 124 33.61 9.51 14.06
N ASP A 125 34.00 10.58 14.73
CA ASP A 125 35.38 10.78 15.20
C ASP A 125 35.84 9.64 16.11
N ASP A 126 36.83 8.89 15.64
CA ASP A 126 37.43 7.75 16.35
C ASP A 126 38.96 7.95 16.57
N GLN A 127 39.45 9.19 16.43
CA GLN A 127 40.88 9.48 16.49
C GLN A 127 41.53 9.03 17.80
N VAL A 128 40.91 9.34 18.92
CA VAL A 128 41.46 8.95 20.26
C VAL A 128 41.53 7.42 20.38
N LEU A 129 40.51 6.70 19.90
CA LEU A 129 40.52 5.24 19.97
C LEU A 129 41.59 4.63 19.08
N ARG A 130 41.82 5.20 17.91
CA ARG A 130 42.91 4.77 16.99
C ARG A 130 44.25 5.01 17.59
N GLN A 131 44.47 6.13 18.30
CA GLN A 131 45.70 6.42 19.00
C GLN A 131 45.97 5.41 20.12
N ASN A 132 44.95 5.10 20.91
CA ASN A 132 45.04 4.07 21.96
C ASN A 132 45.36 2.68 21.40
N ILE A 133 44.81 2.33 20.21
CA ILE A 133 45.13 1.08 19.51
C ILE A 133 46.61 1.07 19.09
N SER A 134 47.10 2.16 18.51
CA SER A 134 48.52 2.26 18.09
C SER A 134 49.50 2.08 19.25
N GLU A 135 49.19 2.67 20.40
CA GLU A 135 49.96 2.49 21.62
C GLU A 135 49.96 1.02 22.08
N LEU A 136 48.80 0.38 22.12
CA LEU A 136 48.68 -1.02 22.49
C LEU A 136 49.30 -1.97 21.45
N GLU A 137 49.34 -1.61 20.19
CA GLU A 137 50.03 -2.37 19.13
C GLU A 137 51.56 -2.39 19.39
N THR A 138 52.15 -1.27 19.82
CA THR A 138 53.54 -1.21 20.25
C THR A 138 53.80 -2.09 21.48
N GLN A 139 52.88 -2.08 22.46
CA GLN A 139 52.99 -2.96 23.66
C GLN A 139 52.84 -4.45 23.26
N LEU A 140 51.96 -4.78 22.29
CA LEU A 140 51.80 -6.13 21.78
C LEU A 140 53.08 -6.62 21.07
N GLU A 141 53.72 -5.76 20.29
CA GLU A 141 55.01 -6.07 19.61
C GLU A 141 56.09 -6.46 20.61
N LEU A 142 56.24 -5.66 21.69
CA LEU A 142 57.16 -5.99 22.79
C LEU A 142 56.80 -7.34 23.46
N ALA A 143 55.53 -7.51 23.82
CA ALA A 143 55.04 -8.73 24.46
C ALA A 143 55.22 -9.97 23.55
N THR A 144 55.03 -9.80 22.23
CA THR A 144 55.24 -10.86 21.24
C THR A 144 56.74 -11.24 21.16
N THR A 145 57.65 -10.26 21.12
CA THR A 145 59.09 -10.49 21.11
C THR A 145 59.54 -11.23 22.37
N LEU A 146 59.03 -10.85 23.52
CA LEU A 146 59.33 -11.52 24.80
C LEU A 146 58.79 -12.96 24.82
N TYR A 147 57.56 -13.15 24.34
CA TYR A 147 56.96 -14.48 24.22
C TYR A 147 57.77 -15.38 23.29
N ASP A 148 58.17 -14.90 22.10
CA ASP A 148 58.92 -15.68 21.11
C ASP A 148 60.29 -16.10 21.69
N ARG A 149 60.98 -15.20 22.45
CA ARG A 149 62.23 -15.55 23.13
C ARG A 149 61.99 -16.59 24.21
N GLN A 150 60.98 -16.43 25.08
CA GLN A 150 60.66 -17.40 26.13
C GLN A 150 60.24 -18.75 25.56
N LYS A 151 59.46 -18.74 24.44
CA LYS A 151 59.08 -19.93 23.72
C LYS A 151 60.30 -20.67 23.18
N SER A 152 61.24 -19.95 22.49
CA SER A 152 62.47 -20.56 22.01
C SER A 152 63.34 -21.19 23.10
N LEU A 153 63.45 -20.53 24.28
CA LEU A 153 64.18 -21.10 25.44
C LEU A 153 63.48 -22.34 25.98
N TRP A 154 62.16 -22.28 26.13
CA TRP A 154 61.33 -23.39 26.60
C TRP A 154 61.38 -24.60 25.68
N ASP A 155 61.33 -24.39 24.38
CA ASP A 155 61.49 -25.45 23.35
C ASP A 155 62.84 -26.15 23.45
N GLN A 156 63.89 -25.41 23.87
CA GLN A 156 65.20 -25.91 24.12
C GLN A 156 65.36 -26.49 25.54
N LYS A 157 64.24 -26.57 26.33
CA LYS A 157 64.26 -27.00 27.75
C LYS A 157 65.07 -26.11 28.65
N ILE A 158 65.23 -24.83 28.35
CA ILE A 158 65.91 -23.82 29.14
C ILE A 158 64.84 -22.89 29.76
N GLY A 159 64.94 -22.65 31.06
CA GLY A 159 64.01 -21.79 31.80
C GLY A 159 62.87 -22.55 32.48
N THR A 160 61.92 -21.81 33.05
CA THR A 160 60.76 -22.36 33.77
C THR A 160 59.49 -22.23 32.97
N GLU A 161 58.54 -23.18 33.11
CA GLU A 161 57.21 -23.13 32.51
C GLU A 161 56.48 -21.86 32.91
N VAL A 162 56.64 -21.40 34.13
CA VAL A 162 55.98 -20.16 34.62
C VAL A 162 56.41 -18.93 33.83
N GLN A 163 57.72 -18.82 33.46
CA GLN A 163 58.23 -17.70 32.64
C GLN A 163 57.61 -17.73 31.25
N PHE A 164 57.53 -18.90 30.62
CA PHE A 164 56.90 -19.09 29.34
C PHE A 164 55.39 -18.75 29.38
N LEU A 165 54.65 -19.28 30.37
CA LEU A 165 53.22 -19.02 30.55
C LEU A 165 52.94 -17.54 30.84
N ASN A 166 53.76 -16.86 31.64
CA ASN A 166 53.65 -15.43 31.91
C ASN A 166 53.79 -14.61 30.62
N ALA A 167 54.83 -14.87 29.81
CA ALA A 167 55.05 -14.17 28.56
C ALA A 167 53.89 -14.41 27.55
N LYS A 168 53.39 -15.65 27.47
CA LYS A 168 52.25 -16.02 26.68
C LYS A 168 50.97 -15.26 27.10
N THR A 169 50.72 -15.24 28.43
CA THR A 169 49.53 -14.57 28.97
C THR A 169 49.55 -13.07 28.71
N GLN A 170 50.72 -12.41 28.83
CA GLN A 170 50.89 -10.99 28.56
C GLN A 170 50.60 -10.66 27.08
N ARG A 171 51.21 -11.43 26.13
CA ARG A 171 50.90 -11.28 24.71
C ARG A 171 49.43 -11.46 24.40
N ASP A 172 48.82 -12.56 24.89
CA ASP A 172 47.42 -12.89 24.64
C ASP A 172 46.46 -11.85 25.23
N ALA A 173 46.80 -11.28 26.40
CA ALA A 173 46.04 -10.22 27.02
C ALA A 173 46.10 -8.91 26.20
N ALA A 174 47.30 -8.52 25.74
CA ALA A 174 47.44 -7.36 24.84
C ALA A 174 46.66 -7.52 23.55
N GLN A 175 46.76 -8.71 22.93
CA GLN A 175 46.04 -9.02 21.70
C GLN A 175 44.52 -8.93 21.86
N ARG A 176 43.98 -9.49 22.97
CA ARG A 176 42.53 -9.39 23.29
C ARG A 176 42.09 -7.95 23.51
N ARG A 177 42.92 -7.14 24.22
CA ARG A 177 42.62 -5.73 24.47
C ARG A 177 42.53 -4.92 23.15
N ILE A 178 43.46 -5.15 22.22
CA ILE A 178 43.40 -4.54 20.88
C ILE A 178 42.15 -4.98 20.12
N ALA A 179 41.80 -6.26 20.16
CA ALA A 179 40.58 -6.77 19.49
C ALA A 179 39.30 -6.08 20.03
N THR A 180 39.22 -5.89 21.37
CA THR A 180 38.10 -5.15 21.99
C THR A 180 38.02 -3.70 21.48
N LEU A 181 39.17 -2.98 21.45
CA LEU A 181 39.20 -1.61 20.95
C LEU A 181 38.88 -1.52 19.45
N LYS A 182 39.33 -2.46 18.64
CA LYS A 182 38.99 -2.55 17.21
C LYS A 182 37.48 -2.75 17.02
N THR A 183 36.83 -3.54 17.89
CA THR A 183 35.38 -3.67 17.91
C THR A 183 34.70 -2.35 18.27
N GLN A 184 35.21 -1.62 19.28
CA GLN A 184 34.69 -0.29 19.63
C GLN A 184 34.83 0.70 18.44
N VAL A 185 35.99 0.77 17.78
CA VAL A 185 36.20 1.60 16.58
C VAL A 185 35.23 1.25 15.48
N SER A 186 34.82 -0.02 15.36
CA SER A 186 33.83 -0.41 14.35
C SER A 186 32.45 0.22 14.58
N MET A 187 32.09 0.58 15.82
CA MET A 187 30.84 1.25 16.18
C MET A 187 30.81 2.73 15.77
N TYR A 188 31.98 3.32 15.53
CA TYR A 188 32.13 4.69 15.02
C TYR A 188 31.95 4.77 13.50
N LYS A 189 31.82 3.64 12.84
CA LYS A 189 31.46 3.55 11.41
C LYS A 189 29.99 3.20 11.28
N ILE A 190 29.20 4.10 10.74
CA ILE A 190 27.79 3.85 10.43
C ILE A 190 27.76 3.05 9.14
N LYS A 191 27.34 1.77 9.23
CA LYS A 191 27.33 0.82 8.11
C LYS A 191 25.92 0.38 7.77
N SER A 192 25.64 0.18 6.48
CA SER A 192 24.35 -0.38 6.07
C SER A 192 24.21 -1.85 6.50
N PRO A 193 23.14 -2.24 7.21
CA PRO A 193 22.87 -3.64 7.56
C PRO A 193 22.27 -4.44 6.39
N ILE A 194 21.76 -3.76 5.36
CA ILE A 194 21.11 -4.35 4.18
C ILE A 194 21.71 -3.75 2.88
N SER A 195 21.50 -4.42 1.76
CA SER A 195 21.69 -3.81 0.46
C SER A 195 20.40 -3.11 0.01
N GLY A 196 20.50 -1.91 -0.54
CA GLY A 196 19.35 -1.12 -0.96
C GLY A 196 19.73 0.29 -1.40
N THR A 197 18.74 1.17 -1.46
CA THR A 197 18.91 2.58 -1.83
C THR A 197 18.70 3.47 -0.61
N ILE A 198 19.50 4.52 -0.50
CA ILE A 198 19.35 5.53 0.55
C ILE A 198 18.14 6.39 0.24
N ASP A 199 17.13 6.30 1.10
CA ASP A 199 15.86 7.04 0.96
C ASP A 199 15.87 8.38 1.72
N ALA A 200 16.50 8.42 2.89
CA ALA A 200 16.62 9.62 3.69
C ALA A 200 17.94 9.65 4.47
N MET A 201 18.43 10.84 4.73
CA MET A 201 19.68 11.04 5.47
C MET A 201 19.57 12.30 6.33
N ASP A 202 19.57 12.08 7.65
CA ASP A 202 19.47 13.15 8.65
C ASP A 202 20.84 13.52 9.25
N LEU A 203 21.94 12.99 8.70
CA LEU A 203 23.30 13.21 9.20
C LEU A 203 24.05 14.24 8.35
N LYS A 204 24.78 15.13 9.05
CA LYS A 204 25.65 16.12 8.42
C LYS A 204 27.05 16.09 9.05
N VAL A 205 28.06 16.38 8.26
CA VAL A 205 29.43 16.55 8.75
C VAL A 205 29.46 17.69 9.78
N GLY A 206 30.15 17.48 10.90
CA GLY A 206 30.22 18.39 12.04
C GLY A 206 29.07 18.27 13.03
N GLN A 207 28.07 17.46 12.76
CA GLN A 207 26.94 17.22 13.68
C GLN A 207 27.36 16.29 14.82
N ALA A 208 26.96 16.65 16.04
CA ALA A 208 27.06 15.76 17.19
C ALA A 208 25.93 14.71 17.14
N VAL A 209 26.30 13.45 17.31
CA VAL A 209 25.35 12.32 17.28
C VAL A 209 25.50 11.44 18.52
N SER A 210 24.42 10.74 18.86
CA SER A 210 24.39 9.76 19.94
C SER A 210 23.57 8.53 19.55
N PRO A 211 23.75 7.38 20.24
CA PRO A 211 22.94 6.20 20.01
C PRO A 211 21.45 6.50 20.10
N GLY A 212 20.68 6.02 19.11
CA GLY A 212 19.22 6.22 19.04
C GLY A 212 18.76 7.48 18.31
N MET A 213 19.66 8.40 17.91
CA MET A 213 19.30 9.49 17.01
C MET A 213 19.00 8.98 15.60
N SER A 214 18.10 9.68 14.89
CA SER A 214 17.86 9.41 13.48
C SER A 214 19.14 9.47 12.67
N GLY A 215 19.34 8.51 11.81
CA GLY A 215 20.53 8.38 10.97
C GLY A 215 20.18 8.35 9.48
N ILE A 216 20.46 7.23 8.84
CA ILE A 216 20.29 7.04 7.40
C ILE A 216 19.25 5.96 7.16
N ARG A 217 18.23 6.23 6.34
CA ARG A 217 17.24 5.23 5.96
C ARG A 217 17.65 4.53 4.68
N VAL A 218 17.77 3.20 4.75
CA VAL A 218 18.07 2.34 3.61
C VAL A 218 16.87 1.45 3.32
N VAL A 219 16.42 1.45 2.08
CA VAL A 219 15.24 0.71 1.61
C VAL A 219 15.64 -0.23 0.48
N ASN A 220 15.27 -1.49 0.60
CA ASN A 220 15.45 -2.45 -0.47
C ASN A 220 14.19 -2.51 -1.34
N ALA A 221 14.21 -1.77 -2.44
CA ALA A 221 13.09 -1.72 -3.39
C ALA A 221 12.98 -2.96 -4.30
N SER A 222 13.92 -3.92 -4.23
CA SER A 222 13.84 -5.15 -5.02
C SER A 222 12.96 -6.23 -4.37
N LYS A 223 12.66 -6.08 -3.07
CA LYS A 223 11.82 -7.00 -2.29
C LYS A 223 10.64 -6.25 -1.71
N LEU A 224 9.56 -6.23 -2.46
CA LEU A 224 8.34 -5.53 -2.08
C LEU A 224 7.22 -6.52 -1.74
N LYS A 225 6.33 -6.09 -0.86
CA LYS A 225 5.12 -6.80 -0.48
C LYS A 225 3.94 -5.83 -0.42
N ALA A 226 2.76 -6.27 -0.82
CA ALA A 226 1.53 -5.58 -0.53
C ALA A 226 1.08 -5.96 0.88
N LYS A 227 0.71 -4.99 1.69
CA LYS A 227 0.24 -5.16 3.06
C LYS A 227 -1.11 -4.50 3.22
N ALA A 228 -2.07 -5.23 3.79
CA ALA A 228 -3.40 -4.73 4.09
C ALA A 228 -3.91 -5.24 5.43
N LEU A 229 -4.87 -4.51 5.99
CA LEU A 229 -5.59 -4.88 7.20
C LEU A 229 -6.96 -5.41 6.80
N VAL A 230 -7.23 -6.66 7.12
CA VAL A 230 -8.50 -7.35 6.84
C VAL A 230 -9.33 -7.38 8.12
N ALA A 231 -10.63 -7.07 7.99
CA ALA A 231 -11.53 -7.05 9.15
C ALA A 231 -11.68 -8.45 9.79
N GLU A 232 -11.83 -8.48 11.11
CA GLU A 232 -11.98 -9.70 11.92
C GLU A 232 -13.08 -10.64 11.41
N SER A 233 -14.16 -10.11 10.84
CA SER A 233 -15.27 -10.89 10.28
C SER A 233 -14.86 -11.86 9.16
N TYR A 234 -13.69 -11.65 8.57
CA TYR A 234 -13.13 -12.51 7.51
C TYR A 234 -12.03 -13.47 8.01
N ALA A 235 -11.72 -13.46 9.31
CA ALA A 235 -10.61 -14.23 9.88
C ALA A 235 -10.72 -15.75 9.67
N SER A 236 -11.94 -16.30 9.56
CA SER A 236 -12.16 -17.72 9.28
C SER A 236 -12.05 -18.09 7.80
N ARG A 237 -12.10 -17.08 6.89
CA ARG A 237 -12.18 -17.30 5.44
C ARG A 237 -10.93 -16.91 4.69
N VAL A 238 -10.09 -16.03 5.26
CA VAL A 238 -8.86 -15.53 4.64
C VAL A 238 -7.66 -16.19 5.32
N ASN A 239 -6.94 -17.01 4.56
CA ASN A 239 -5.82 -17.79 5.06
C ASN A 239 -4.57 -17.60 4.19
N GLN A 240 -3.43 -17.94 4.76
CA GLN A 240 -2.20 -18.05 3.98
C GLN A 240 -2.37 -19.10 2.86
N GLY A 241 -1.96 -18.75 1.65
CA GLY A 241 -2.07 -19.59 0.45
C GLY A 241 -3.29 -19.31 -0.41
N ASP A 242 -4.27 -18.54 0.05
CA ASP A 242 -5.44 -18.16 -0.73
C ASP A 242 -5.04 -17.30 -1.95
N ASN A 243 -5.80 -17.47 -3.03
CA ASN A 243 -5.57 -16.72 -4.25
C ASN A 243 -6.00 -15.26 -4.08
N VAL A 244 -5.15 -14.36 -4.51
CA VAL A 244 -5.37 -12.92 -4.42
C VAL A 244 -4.91 -12.23 -5.70
N GLN A 245 -5.66 -11.23 -6.12
CA GLN A 245 -5.25 -10.29 -7.16
C GLN A 245 -4.86 -8.98 -6.48
N VAL A 246 -3.64 -8.53 -6.74
CA VAL A 246 -3.14 -7.24 -6.27
C VAL A 246 -3.21 -6.26 -7.44
N ILE A 247 -4.05 -5.26 -7.30
CA ILE A 247 -4.21 -4.18 -8.28
C ILE A 247 -3.43 -2.98 -7.76
N LEU A 248 -2.59 -2.43 -8.61
CA LEU A 248 -1.81 -1.22 -8.35
C LEU A 248 -2.35 -0.09 -9.24
N PRO A 249 -3.24 0.78 -8.75
CA PRO A 249 -3.92 1.77 -9.59
C PRO A 249 -2.97 2.75 -10.28
N ASP A 250 -1.85 3.10 -9.63
CA ASP A 250 -0.87 4.04 -10.15
C ASP A 250 0.02 3.43 -11.26
N VAL A 251 0.05 2.11 -11.33
CA VAL A 251 0.71 1.35 -12.38
C VAL A 251 -0.36 0.43 -12.96
N PRO A 252 -0.69 0.51 -14.27
CA PRO A 252 -1.76 -0.31 -14.84
C PRO A 252 -1.33 -1.78 -14.89
N ASP A 253 -1.25 -2.39 -13.72
CA ASP A 253 -0.80 -3.76 -13.53
C ASP A 253 -1.66 -4.47 -12.49
N THR A 254 -1.91 -5.76 -12.73
CA THR A 254 -2.65 -6.65 -11.83
C THR A 254 -1.85 -7.92 -11.63
N VAL A 255 -1.36 -8.12 -10.43
CA VAL A 255 -0.57 -9.29 -10.06
C VAL A 255 -1.46 -10.34 -9.44
N SER A 256 -1.63 -11.48 -10.10
CA SER A 256 -2.32 -12.65 -9.55
C SER A 256 -1.32 -13.54 -8.83
N THR A 257 -1.50 -13.72 -7.53
CA THR A 257 -0.58 -14.48 -6.67
C THR A 257 -1.33 -15.08 -5.48
N LYS A 258 -0.61 -15.48 -4.44
CA LYS A 258 -1.18 -16.03 -3.21
C LYS A 258 -0.80 -15.21 -2.00
N ILE A 259 -1.65 -15.23 -0.98
CA ILE A 259 -1.36 -14.65 0.32
C ILE A 259 -0.12 -15.36 0.89
N SER A 260 0.95 -14.60 1.12
CA SER A 260 2.21 -15.12 1.67
C SER A 260 2.16 -15.25 3.20
N PHE A 261 1.39 -14.38 3.85
CA PHE A 261 1.20 -14.37 5.29
C PHE A 261 -0.17 -13.81 5.65
N ALA A 262 -0.87 -14.45 6.57
CA ALA A 262 -2.07 -13.96 7.23
C ALA A 262 -1.86 -14.08 8.74
N SER A 263 -1.99 -12.96 9.46
CA SER A 263 -1.81 -12.96 10.92
C SER A 263 -2.91 -13.78 11.60
N LYS A 264 -2.51 -14.59 12.57
CA LYS A 264 -3.45 -15.30 13.45
C LYS A 264 -3.91 -14.46 14.64
N THR A 265 -3.29 -13.31 14.85
CA THR A 265 -3.63 -12.38 15.92
C THR A 265 -4.43 -11.24 15.36
N ILE A 266 -5.54 -10.93 16.00
CA ILE A 266 -6.40 -9.79 15.69
C ILE A 266 -5.96 -8.62 16.57
N ASP A 267 -5.77 -7.47 15.95
CA ASP A 267 -5.52 -6.24 16.68
C ASP A 267 -6.80 -5.79 17.40
N PRO A 268 -6.79 -5.62 18.73
CA PRO A 268 -8.00 -5.34 19.49
C PRO A 268 -8.54 -3.92 19.28
N VAL A 269 -7.72 -2.99 18.78
CA VAL A 269 -8.11 -1.60 18.56
C VAL A 269 -8.76 -1.45 17.20
N SER A 270 -8.10 -1.93 16.15
CA SER A 270 -8.58 -1.83 14.77
C SER A 270 -9.55 -2.95 14.37
N ARG A 271 -9.70 -3.99 15.21
CA ARG A 271 -10.51 -5.18 14.89
C ARG A 271 -10.18 -5.76 13.53
N SER A 272 -8.89 -5.86 13.25
CA SER A 272 -8.37 -6.34 11.96
C SER A 272 -7.12 -7.19 12.15
N PHE A 273 -6.77 -7.95 11.12
CA PHE A 273 -5.54 -8.73 11.07
C PHE A 273 -4.74 -8.39 9.81
N ASN A 274 -3.42 -8.52 9.92
CA ASN A 274 -2.51 -8.19 8.84
C ASN A 274 -2.41 -9.31 7.81
N VAL A 275 -2.50 -8.95 6.54
CA VAL A 275 -2.27 -9.84 5.39
C VAL A 275 -1.15 -9.27 4.54
N GLU A 276 -0.20 -10.12 4.15
CA GLU A 276 0.94 -9.75 3.33
C GLU A 276 1.03 -10.63 2.09
N ILE A 277 1.33 -10.01 0.96
CA ILE A 277 1.45 -10.64 -0.34
C ILE A 277 2.78 -10.23 -0.96
N LYS A 278 3.64 -11.18 -1.30
CA LYS A 278 4.88 -10.90 -2.01
C LYS A 278 4.59 -10.43 -3.42
N LEU A 279 5.20 -9.32 -3.81
CA LEU A 279 5.14 -8.79 -5.15
C LEU A 279 6.35 -9.26 -5.97
N PRO A 280 6.22 -9.45 -7.28
CA PRO A 280 7.37 -9.65 -8.15
C PRO A 280 8.26 -8.40 -8.15
N SER A 281 9.53 -8.59 -8.44
CA SER A 281 10.46 -7.46 -8.57
C SER A 281 10.15 -6.70 -9.86
N ASP A 282 9.72 -5.45 -9.72
CA ASP A 282 9.46 -4.54 -10.83
C ASP A 282 9.92 -3.13 -10.44
N SER A 283 10.66 -2.47 -11.31
CA SER A 283 11.19 -1.11 -11.06
C SER A 283 10.12 -0.02 -11.01
N ARG A 284 8.90 -0.31 -11.48
CA ARG A 284 7.75 0.59 -11.42
C ARG A 284 7.11 0.62 -10.04
N TYR A 285 7.31 -0.43 -9.23
CA TYR A 285 6.74 -0.51 -7.90
C TYR A 285 7.59 0.25 -6.90
N ARG A 286 6.93 1.02 -6.06
CA ARG A 286 7.60 1.81 -5.02
C ARG A 286 6.94 1.60 -3.66
N PRO A 287 7.68 1.63 -2.57
CA PRO A 287 7.11 1.64 -1.23
C PRO A 287 6.08 2.77 -1.07
N ASN A 288 5.06 2.52 -0.27
CA ASN A 288 3.91 3.38 0.02
C ASN A 288 2.92 3.61 -1.14
N MET A 289 3.09 2.97 -2.31
CA MET A 289 2.06 2.98 -3.34
C MET A 289 0.77 2.32 -2.82
N LEU A 290 -0.37 2.84 -3.27
CA LEU A 290 -1.67 2.23 -3.02
C LEU A 290 -1.75 0.87 -3.68
N SER A 291 -2.30 -0.12 -2.98
CA SER A 291 -2.64 -1.43 -3.52
C SER A 291 -4.07 -1.81 -3.14
N ILE A 292 -4.78 -2.44 -4.06
CA ILE A 292 -6.11 -3.00 -3.81
C ILE A 292 -5.97 -4.52 -3.90
N LEU A 293 -6.30 -5.20 -2.81
CA LEU A 293 -6.27 -6.65 -2.73
C LEU A 293 -7.66 -7.19 -2.99
N LYS A 294 -7.82 -8.00 -4.04
CA LYS A 294 -9.03 -8.78 -4.31
C LYS A 294 -8.79 -10.23 -3.91
N ILE A 295 -9.22 -10.55 -2.69
CA ILE A 295 -9.08 -11.89 -2.11
C ILE A 295 -10.33 -12.70 -2.46
N ILE A 296 -10.15 -13.93 -2.96
CA ILE A 296 -11.28 -14.83 -3.23
C ILE A 296 -11.72 -15.42 -1.90
N ASP A 297 -12.86 -14.98 -1.37
CA ASP A 297 -13.42 -15.50 -0.12
C ASP A 297 -14.43 -16.63 -0.33
N TYR A 298 -15.00 -16.72 -1.54
CA TYR A 298 -15.90 -17.81 -1.95
C TYR A 298 -15.76 -18.08 -3.45
N GLN A 299 -15.74 -19.35 -3.82
CA GLN A 299 -15.73 -19.80 -5.20
C GLN A 299 -16.66 -21.00 -5.38
N ASN A 300 -17.50 -20.94 -6.43
CA ASN A 300 -18.27 -22.10 -6.91
C ASN A 300 -18.05 -22.22 -8.43
N LEU A 301 -17.53 -23.34 -8.87
CA LEU A 301 -17.21 -23.58 -10.29
C LEU A 301 -18.46 -23.83 -11.15
N LYS A 302 -19.59 -24.19 -10.51
CA LYS A 302 -20.86 -24.54 -11.15
C LYS A 302 -22.02 -23.81 -10.47
N ALA A 303 -21.99 -22.49 -10.51
CA ALA A 303 -23.06 -21.67 -9.95
C ALA A 303 -24.09 -21.31 -11.02
N LEU A 304 -25.35 -21.34 -10.65
CA LEU A 304 -26.41 -20.70 -11.44
C LEU A 304 -26.50 -19.23 -10.98
N VAL A 305 -26.12 -18.31 -11.86
CA VAL A 305 -26.11 -16.88 -11.56
C VAL A 305 -27.29 -16.20 -12.22
N VAL A 306 -28.09 -15.51 -11.42
CA VAL A 306 -29.24 -14.72 -11.88
C VAL A 306 -28.85 -13.24 -11.79
N PRO A 307 -28.99 -12.45 -12.88
CA PRO A 307 -28.82 -11.02 -12.80
C PRO A 307 -29.90 -10.41 -11.89
N VAL A 308 -29.50 -9.56 -10.98
CA VAL A 308 -30.39 -8.78 -10.12
C VAL A 308 -30.56 -7.41 -10.77
N ASN A 309 -31.82 -7.08 -11.17
CA ASN A 309 -32.17 -5.77 -11.72
C ASN A 309 -32.40 -4.76 -10.59
#